data_b873b49261177f9994f62aec680e4d53
#
_entry.id   b873b49261177f9994f62aec680e4d53
#
_cell.length_a   1.000
_cell.length_b   1.000
_cell.length_c   1.000
_cell.angle_alpha   90.00
_cell.angle_beta   90.00
_cell.angle_gamma   90.00
#
_symmetry.space_group_name_H-M   'P 1'
#
loop_
_entity.id
_entity.type
_entity.pdbx_description
1 polymer ?
#
loop_
_entity_poly.entity_id
_entity_poly.type
_entity_poly.pdbx_seq_one_letter_code
_entity_poly.pdbx_strand_id
1 'polypeptide(L)'
;MITIKQLTQADMQQAIELKVFCWTEELADKAENNLIVSAELKDWLDWMNKGEENEDVRLLIGAFEEEQMLGVAFASFAESSDIPEKGIELNGLWVYPDQRGRGISLMLVLNILDFYMSRGMEEIVIYNHTYSPSNKFYHKFGAQVLRQDQQMNGKLLVDVFVANMMDMKNKMEKSQKEKRSLV
;
A
#
# COMPACT_ATOMS: atom_id res chain seq x y z
N MET A 1 -6.73 6.05 -20.36
CA MET A 1 -7.32 6.58 -19.08
C MET A 1 -7.05 5.58 -17.97
N ILE A 2 -6.55 6.03 -16.81
CA ILE A 2 -6.26 5.12 -15.68
C ILE A 2 -7.56 4.74 -14.97
N THR A 3 -7.77 3.44 -14.77
CA THR A 3 -8.91 2.85 -14.05
C THR A 3 -8.42 2.05 -12.86
N ILE A 4 -9.18 2.06 -11.76
CA ILE A 4 -8.91 1.21 -10.59
C ILE A 4 -9.84 0.00 -10.64
N LYS A 5 -9.27 -1.20 -10.50
CA LYS A 5 -10.02 -2.46 -10.50
C LYS A 5 -9.61 -3.31 -9.29
N GLN A 6 -10.54 -4.08 -8.76
CA GLN A 6 -10.20 -5.12 -7.80
C GLN A 6 -9.41 -6.22 -8.52
N LEU A 7 -8.34 -6.69 -7.89
CA LEU A 7 -7.51 -7.76 -8.42
C LEU A 7 -8.19 -9.12 -8.23
N THR A 8 -7.99 -9.97 -9.21
CA THR A 8 -8.35 -11.39 -9.17
C THR A 8 -7.10 -12.24 -8.92
N GLN A 9 -7.27 -13.53 -8.70
CA GLN A 9 -6.13 -14.45 -8.59
C GLN A 9 -5.23 -14.44 -9.84
N ALA A 10 -5.81 -14.20 -11.02
CA ALA A 10 -5.05 -14.13 -12.27
C ALA A 10 -4.10 -12.91 -12.33
N ASP A 11 -4.47 -11.83 -11.64
CA ASP A 11 -3.65 -10.60 -11.62
C ASP A 11 -2.49 -10.68 -10.62
N MET A 12 -2.55 -11.62 -9.67
CA MET A 12 -1.60 -11.68 -8.55
C MET A 12 -0.17 -11.97 -8.98
N GLN A 13 0.04 -12.76 -10.03
CA GLN A 13 1.39 -13.00 -10.56
C GLN A 13 2.08 -11.68 -10.88
N GLN A 14 1.43 -10.81 -11.68
CA GLN A 14 1.98 -9.52 -12.08
C GLN A 14 2.13 -8.56 -10.90
N ALA A 15 1.16 -8.56 -9.97
CA ALA A 15 1.21 -7.73 -8.76
C ALA A 15 2.41 -8.07 -7.87
N ILE A 16 2.73 -9.35 -7.72
CA ILE A 16 3.84 -9.82 -6.90
C ILE A 16 5.18 -9.62 -7.60
N GLU A 17 5.24 -9.80 -8.92
CA GLU A 17 6.43 -9.42 -9.72
C GLU A 17 6.75 -7.95 -9.54
N LEU A 18 5.75 -7.06 -9.57
CA LEU A 18 5.91 -5.63 -9.29
C LEU A 18 6.44 -5.38 -7.87
N LYS A 19 5.87 -6.06 -6.85
CA LYS A 19 6.36 -5.97 -5.47
C LYS A 19 7.84 -6.30 -5.39
N VAL A 20 8.22 -7.47 -5.87
CA VAL A 20 9.61 -7.96 -5.80
C VAL A 20 10.55 -7.03 -6.57
N PHE A 21 10.12 -6.54 -7.74
CA PHE A 21 10.87 -5.57 -8.51
C PHE A 21 11.12 -4.27 -7.73
N CYS A 22 10.08 -3.66 -7.15
CA CYS A 22 10.20 -2.45 -6.35
C CYS A 22 11.13 -2.65 -5.14
N TRP A 23 10.99 -3.75 -4.41
CA TRP A 23 11.84 -4.05 -3.27
C TRP A 23 13.30 -4.27 -3.66
N THR A 24 13.54 -4.94 -4.77
CA THR A 24 14.92 -5.14 -5.29
C THR A 24 15.55 -3.80 -5.64
N GLU A 25 14.81 -2.89 -6.27
CA GLU A 25 15.31 -1.55 -6.61
C GLU A 25 15.54 -0.69 -5.36
N GLU A 26 14.60 -0.70 -4.40
CA GLU A 26 14.63 0.16 -3.22
C GLU A 26 15.69 -0.28 -2.20
N LEU A 27 15.89 -1.56 -2.01
CA LEU A 27 16.89 -2.10 -1.09
C LEU A 27 18.29 -2.12 -1.70
N ALA A 28 18.42 -2.49 -2.99
CA ALA A 28 19.67 -2.54 -3.75
C ALA A 28 20.85 -3.06 -2.90
N ASP A 29 21.81 -2.18 -2.57
CA ASP A 29 22.99 -2.44 -1.73
C ASP A 29 22.79 -2.07 -0.24
N LYS A 30 21.59 -1.58 0.15
CA LYS A 30 21.31 -1.05 1.49
C LYS A 30 20.91 -2.12 2.49
N ALA A 31 20.22 -3.16 2.02
CA ALA A 31 19.77 -4.27 2.85
C ALA A 31 19.69 -5.56 2.02
N GLU A 32 19.81 -6.70 2.72
CA GLU A 32 19.63 -8.01 2.11
C GLU A 32 18.17 -8.19 1.65
N ASN A 33 17.97 -8.58 0.40
CA ASN A 33 16.67 -8.87 -0.17
C ASN A 33 16.65 -10.29 -0.74
N ASN A 34 15.91 -11.17 -0.07
CA ASN A 34 15.76 -12.58 -0.43
C ASN A 34 14.33 -12.89 -0.94
N LEU A 35 13.59 -11.89 -1.40
CA LEU A 35 12.24 -12.11 -1.93
C LEU A 35 12.30 -12.91 -3.22
N ILE A 36 11.53 -14.00 -3.26
CA ILE A 36 11.38 -14.88 -4.42
C ILE A 36 9.92 -14.81 -4.87
N VAL A 37 9.68 -14.45 -6.13
CA VAL A 37 8.32 -14.25 -6.69
C VAL A 37 7.41 -15.44 -6.41
N SER A 38 7.87 -16.67 -6.60
CA SER A 38 7.03 -17.86 -6.40
C SER A 38 6.61 -18.07 -4.93
N ALA A 39 7.49 -17.78 -3.98
CA ALA A 39 7.19 -17.86 -2.56
C ALA A 39 6.22 -16.75 -2.14
N GLU A 40 6.52 -15.52 -2.51
CA GLU A 40 5.67 -14.35 -2.27
C GLU A 40 4.27 -14.53 -2.89
N LEU A 41 4.19 -15.01 -4.12
CA LEU A 41 2.91 -15.26 -4.80
C LEU A 41 2.05 -16.27 -4.02
N LYS A 42 2.67 -17.38 -3.57
CA LYS A 42 1.96 -18.38 -2.77
C LYS A 42 1.41 -17.77 -1.47
N ASP A 43 2.23 -17.02 -0.75
CA ASP A 43 1.85 -16.43 0.54
C ASP A 43 0.74 -15.37 0.37
N TRP A 44 0.84 -14.53 -0.66
CA TRP A 44 -0.17 -13.50 -0.94
C TRP A 44 -1.49 -14.07 -1.50
N LEU A 45 -1.45 -15.14 -2.30
CA LEU A 45 -2.66 -15.85 -2.71
C LEU A 45 -3.35 -16.53 -1.52
N ASP A 46 -2.57 -17.15 -0.64
CA ASP A 46 -3.10 -17.75 0.59
C ASP A 46 -3.72 -16.67 1.49
N TRP A 47 -3.03 -15.56 1.68
CA TRP A 47 -3.55 -14.41 2.41
C TRP A 47 -4.83 -13.85 1.76
N MET A 48 -4.86 -13.64 0.45
CA MET A 48 -6.03 -13.16 -0.28
C MET A 48 -7.26 -14.04 -0.06
N ASN A 49 -7.07 -15.36 -0.04
CA ASN A 49 -8.17 -16.33 0.04
C ASN A 49 -8.69 -16.57 1.47
N LYS A 50 -7.92 -16.21 2.49
CA LYS A 50 -8.26 -16.45 3.91
C LYS A 50 -8.95 -15.28 4.61
N GLY A 51 -9.39 -14.26 3.88
CA GLY A 51 -10.04 -13.08 4.48
C GLY A 51 -11.28 -13.45 5.30
N GLU A 52 -12.21 -14.19 4.71
CA GLU A 52 -13.45 -14.62 5.39
C GLU A 52 -13.18 -15.52 6.59
N GLU A 53 -12.24 -16.47 6.47
CA GLU A 53 -11.85 -17.37 7.57
C GLU A 53 -11.30 -16.61 8.76
N ASN A 54 -10.60 -15.51 8.52
CA ASN A 54 -9.99 -14.67 9.56
C ASN A 54 -10.89 -13.48 9.97
N GLU A 55 -12.15 -13.46 9.56
CA GLU A 55 -13.07 -12.33 9.81
C GLU A 55 -12.49 -10.97 9.38
N ASP A 56 -11.67 -11.00 8.32
CA ASP A 56 -10.91 -9.86 7.81
C ASP A 56 -11.39 -9.44 6.42
N VAL A 57 -11.63 -8.16 6.25
CA VAL A 57 -12.00 -7.60 4.95
C VAL A 57 -10.73 -7.15 4.22
N ARG A 58 -10.34 -7.91 3.21
CA ARG A 58 -9.13 -7.68 2.42
C ARG A 58 -9.46 -7.07 1.07
N LEU A 59 -8.83 -5.95 0.76
CA LEU A 59 -9.00 -5.24 -0.49
C LEU A 59 -7.67 -5.21 -1.25
N LEU A 60 -7.65 -5.85 -2.41
CA LEU A 60 -6.52 -5.84 -3.33
C LEU A 60 -6.97 -5.14 -4.61
N ILE A 61 -6.36 -4.03 -4.94
CA ILE A 61 -6.71 -3.21 -6.12
C ILE A 61 -5.50 -2.91 -6.96
N GLY A 62 -5.72 -2.75 -8.26
CA GLY A 62 -4.73 -2.33 -9.23
C GLY A 62 -5.18 -1.10 -10.02
N ALA A 63 -4.22 -0.29 -10.40
CA ALA A 63 -4.38 0.80 -11.36
C ALA A 63 -3.97 0.30 -12.74
N PHE A 64 -4.86 0.45 -13.73
CA PHE A 64 -4.64 -0.03 -15.09
C PHE A 64 -4.82 1.09 -16.11
N GLU A 65 -4.02 1.07 -17.15
CA GLU A 65 -4.25 1.82 -18.38
C GLU A 65 -4.43 0.81 -19.50
N GLU A 66 -5.66 0.78 -20.04
CA GLU A 66 -6.12 -0.35 -20.85
C GLU A 66 -6.01 -1.67 -20.08
N GLU A 67 -5.16 -2.60 -20.50
CA GLU A 67 -4.90 -3.86 -19.79
C GLU A 67 -3.56 -3.87 -19.04
N GLN A 68 -2.77 -2.80 -19.17
CA GLN A 68 -1.47 -2.70 -18.52
C GLN A 68 -1.65 -2.30 -17.04
N MET A 69 -1.15 -3.12 -16.13
CA MET A 69 -1.05 -2.79 -14.72
C MET A 69 0.06 -1.75 -14.51
N LEU A 70 -0.27 -0.66 -13.82
CA LEU A 70 0.66 0.44 -13.53
C LEU A 70 1.11 0.46 -12.06
N GLY A 71 0.29 -0.10 -11.18
CA GLY A 71 0.55 -0.17 -9.76
C GLY A 71 -0.56 -0.90 -9.02
N VAL A 72 -0.29 -1.28 -7.77
CA VAL A 72 -1.23 -2.01 -6.93
C VAL A 72 -1.20 -1.50 -5.49
N ALA A 73 -2.29 -1.73 -4.76
CA ALA A 73 -2.36 -1.50 -3.32
C ALA A 73 -3.20 -2.60 -2.65
N PHE A 74 -2.72 -3.06 -1.50
CA PHE A 74 -3.35 -4.09 -0.69
C PHE A 74 -3.62 -3.56 0.70
N ALA A 75 -4.80 -3.84 1.25
CA ALA A 75 -5.19 -3.42 2.58
C ALA A 75 -6.08 -4.46 3.26
N SER A 76 -6.07 -4.45 4.59
CA SER A 76 -6.86 -5.31 5.46
C SER A 76 -7.28 -4.56 6.73
N PHE A 77 -8.04 -5.18 7.62
CA PHE A 77 -8.15 -4.69 8.98
C PHE A 77 -6.79 -4.77 9.67
N ALA A 78 -6.50 -3.81 10.54
CA ALA A 78 -5.25 -3.81 11.29
C ALA A 78 -5.32 -4.80 12.45
N GLU A 79 -4.28 -5.64 12.56
CA GLU A 79 -4.09 -6.55 13.70
C GLU A 79 -3.24 -5.92 14.83
N SER A 80 -2.80 -4.67 14.63
CA SER A 80 -1.89 -4.00 15.54
C SER A 80 -2.60 -3.53 16.79
N SER A 81 -2.02 -3.83 17.95
CA SER A 81 -2.43 -3.25 19.25
C SER A 81 -2.19 -1.74 19.37
N ASP A 82 -1.42 -1.17 18.45
CA ASP A 82 -1.14 0.28 18.40
C ASP A 82 -2.33 1.11 17.89
N ILE A 83 -3.31 0.44 17.28
CA ILE A 83 -4.46 1.09 16.66
C ILE A 83 -5.73 0.55 17.30
N PRO A 84 -6.71 1.43 17.59
CA PRO A 84 -8.00 1.00 18.10
C PRO A 84 -8.75 0.10 17.10
N GLU A 85 -9.81 -0.56 17.55
CA GLU A 85 -10.62 -1.54 16.80
C GLU A 85 -11.12 -1.10 15.41
N LYS A 86 -10.98 0.20 15.07
CA LYS A 86 -11.40 0.78 13.79
C LYS A 86 -10.22 1.10 12.87
N GLY A 87 -9.16 0.35 12.96
CA GLY A 87 -7.95 0.54 12.15
C GLY A 87 -7.87 -0.37 10.94
N ILE A 88 -7.23 0.11 9.89
CA ILE A 88 -6.82 -0.69 8.75
C ILE A 88 -5.30 -0.70 8.61
N GLU A 89 -4.75 -1.71 7.96
CA GLU A 89 -3.38 -1.76 7.53
C GLU A 89 -3.28 -1.61 6.01
N LEU A 90 -2.43 -0.70 5.55
CA LEU A 90 -1.98 -0.68 4.17
C LEU A 90 -0.81 -1.66 4.03
N ASN A 91 -1.13 -2.89 3.61
CA ASN A 91 -0.17 -4.00 3.52
C ASN A 91 0.82 -3.86 2.36
N GLY A 92 0.46 -3.08 1.33
CA GLY A 92 1.32 -2.84 0.19
C GLY A 92 0.86 -1.70 -0.70
N LEU A 93 1.83 -1.00 -1.27
CA LEU A 93 1.61 0.04 -2.29
C LEU A 93 2.83 0.09 -3.21
N TRP A 94 2.70 -0.47 -4.40
CA TRP A 94 3.78 -0.53 -5.38
C TRP A 94 3.32 0.07 -6.71
N VAL A 95 4.15 0.92 -7.30
CA VAL A 95 3.93 1.53 -8.61
C VAL A 95 5.20 1.37 -9.44
N TYR A 96 5.07 0.93 -10.69
CA TYR A 96 6.21 0.82 -11.58
C TYR A 96 7.00 2.14 -11.62
N PRO A 97 8.34 2.12 -11.52
CA PRO A 97 9.17 3.32 -11.42
C PRO A 97 8.95 4.32 -12.55
N ASP A 98 8.80 3.84 -13.77
CA ASP A 98 8.51 4.64 -14.97
C ASP A 98 7.08 5.24 -14.99
N GLN A 99 6.19 4.75 -14.14
CA GLN A 99 4.82 5.23 -13.98
C GLN A 99 4.62 6.16 -12.78
N ARG A 100 5.67 6.36 -11.97
CA ARG A 100 5.64 7.27 -10.81
C ARG A 100 5.43 8.72 -11.26
N GLY A 101 4.92 9.57 -10.36
CA GLY A 101 4.61 10.98 -10.66
C GLY A 101 3.26 11.22 -11.36
N ARG A 102 2.61 10.19 -11.92
CA ARG A 102 1.30 10.26 -12.58
C ARG A 102 0.10 10.30 -11.61
N GLY A 103 0.33 10.27 -10.30
CA GLY A 103 -0.73 10.28 -9.28
C GLY A 103 -1.35 8.90 -8.99
N ILE A 104 -0.76 7.82 -9.46
CA ILE A 104 -1.28 6.45 -9.31
C ILE A 104 -1.40 6.07 -7.83
N SER A 105 -0.35 6.27 -7.03
CA SER A 105 -0.41 6.01 -5.58
C SER A 105 -1.53 6.78 -4.89
N LEU A 106 -1.75 8.03 -5.29
CA LEU A 106 -2.84 8.85 -4.75
C LEU A 106 -4.21 8.24 -5.08
N MET A 107 -4.41 7.81 -6.32
CA MET A 107 -5.67 7.18 -6.76
C MET A 107 -5.93 5.87 -6.01
N LEU A 108 -4.92 5.02 -5.87
CA LEU A 108 -5.01 3.75 -5.17
C LEU A 108 -5.36 3.96 -3.69
N VAL A 109 -4.62 4.82 -2.99
CA VAL A 109 -4.86 5.07 -1.55
C VAL A 109 -6.22 5.72 -1.32
N LEU A 110 -6.65 6.69 -2.15
CA LEU A 110 -8.00 7.27 -2.04
C LEU A 110 -9.10 6.20 -2.17
N ASN A 111 -8.96 5.25 -3.10
CA ASN A 111 -9.92 4.15 -3.21
C ASN A 111 -9.95 3.26 -1.96
N ILE A 112 -8.80 2.96 -1.36
CA ILE A 112 -8.71 2.20 -0.10
C ILE A 112 -9.40 2.98 1.02
N LEU A 113 -9.08 4.27 1.19
CA LEU A 113 -9.68 5.11 2.21
C LEU A 113 -11.21 5.15 2.07
N ASP A 114 -11.74 5.39 0.87
CA ASP A 114 -13.19 5.43 0.61
C ASP A 114 -13.87 4.10 0.93
N PHE A 115 -13.26 2.99 0.52
CA PHE A 115 -13.79 1.66 0.77
C PHE A 115 -13.92 1.35 2.26
N TYR A 116 -12.88 1.60 3.05
CA TYR A 116 -12.88 1.26 4.47
C TYR A 116 -13.59 2.30 5.33
N MET A 117 -13.55 3.59 4.99
CA MET A 117 -14.32 4.63 5.67
C MET A 117 -15.83 4.39 5.54
N SER A 118 -16.30 3.89 4.40
CA SER A 118 -17.70 3.48 4.22
C SER A 118 -18.13 2.33 5.13
N ARG A 119 -17.17 1.64 5.74
CA ARG A 119 -17.33 0.54 6.72
C ARG A 119 -17.07 0.99 8.16
N GLY A 120 -16.90 2.28 8.38
CA GLY A 120 -16.70 2.85 9.72
C GLY A 120 -15.28 2.80 10.24
N MET A 121 -14.28 2.51 9.38
CA MET A 121 -12.87 2.57 9.76
C MET A 121 -12.40 4.03 9.80
N GLU A 122 -11.51 4.34 10.73
CA GLU A 122 -11.11 5.72 11.05
C GLU A 122 -9.60 5.94 10.98
N GLU A 123 -8.79 4.91 11.20
CA GLU A 123 -7.34 5.02 11.25
C GLU A 123 -6.64 4.05 10.31
N ILE A 124 -5.45 4.44 9.84
CA ILE A 124 -4.61 3.63 8.98
C ILE A 124 -3.22 3.49 9.57
N VAL A 125 -2.70 2.25 9.60
CA VAL A 125 -1.31 1.93 9.91
C VAL A 125 -0.59 1.46 8.65
N ILE A 126 0.69 1.80 8.54
CA ILE A 126 1.52 1.43 7.39
C ILE A 126 2.90 1.02 7.91
N TYR A 127 3.29 -0.21 7.65
CA TYR A 127 4.64 -0.70 7.92
C TYR A 127 5.48 -0.53 6.66
N ASN A 128 6.51 0.30 6.71
CA ASN A 128 7.32 0.56 5.53
C ASN A 128 8.81 0.67 5.89
N HIS A 129 9.68 0.01 5.13
CA HIS A 129 11.11 0.07 5.41
C HIS A 129 11.67 1.48 5.20
N THR A 130 12.69 1.85 5.98
CA THR A 130 13.22 3.22 6.04
C THR A 130 13.84 3.71 4.72
N TYR A 131 14.19 2.80 3.82
CA TYR A 131 14.76 3.13 2.50
C TYR A 131 13.72 3.41 1.42
N SER A 132 12.43 3.18 1.71
CA SER A 132 11.39 3.34 0.69
C SER A 132 11.13 4.81 0.35
N PRO A 133 11.10 5.16 -0.94
CA PRO A 133 10.76 6.51 -1.38
C PRO A 133 9.30 6.90 -1.04
N SER A 134 8.43 5.92 -0.81
CA SER A 134 7.02 6.16 -0.42
C SER A 134 6.87 6.75 0.98
N ASN A 135 7.89 6.72 1.85
CA ASN A 135 7.86 7.40 3.15
C ASN A 135 7.57 8.89 3.01
N LYS A 136 8.12 9.55 2.00
CA LYS A 136 7.83 10.97 1.69
C LYS A 136 6.36 11.18 1.31
N PHE A 137 5.77 10.23 0.62
CA PHE A 137 4.35 10.27 0.26
C PHE A 137 3.47 10.19 1.52
N TYR A 138 3.74 9.27 2.43
CA TYR A 138 2.98 9.13 3.68
C TYR A 138 3.08 10.38 4.55
N HIS A 139 4.28 10.91 4.77
CA HIS A 139 4.47 12.17 5.50
C HIS A 139 3.74 13.36 4.86
N LYS A 140 3.80 13.48 3.54
CA LYS A 140 3.12 14.56 2.80
C LYS A 140 1.61 14.56 3.07
N PHE A 141 1.00 13.40 3.23
CA PHE A 141 -0.43 13.27 3.47
C PHE A 141 -0.79 13.07 4.94
N GLY A 142 0.13 13.39 5.85
CA GLY A 142 -0.13 13.55 7.27
C GLY A 142 0.08 12.33 8.12
N ALA A 143 0.61 11.25 7.58
CA ALA A 143 1.04 10.12 8.39
C ALA A 143 2.27 10.48 9.23
N GLN A 144 2.30 10.01 10.46
CA GLN A 144 3.38 10.22 11.41
C GLN A 144 3.98 8.89 11.82
N VAL A 145 5.29 8.86 12.04
CA VAL A 145 5.96 7.68 12.57
C VAL A 145 5.63 7.55 14.06
N LEU A 146 4.91 6.49 14.40
CA LEU A 146 4.59 6.13 15.78
C LEU A 146 5.79 5.51 16.49
N ARG A 147 6.47 4.58 15.81
CA ARG A 147 7.63 3.84 16.29
C ARG A 147 8.39 3.21 15.13
N GLN A 148 9.52 2.61 15.45
CA GLN A 148 10.29 1.80 14.51
C GLN A 148 10.33 0.36 14.97
N ASP A 149 10.24 -0.57 14.03
CA ASP A 149 10.35 -1.99 14.22
C ASP A 149 11.52 -2.58 13.44
N GLN A 150 12.02 -3.70 13.91
CA GLN A 150 13.00 -4.49 13.19
C GLN A 150 12.32 -5.73 12.60
N GLN A 151 12.41 -5.88 11.29
CA GLN A 151 11.92 -7.05 10.55
C GLN A 151 13.09 -7.86 9.98
N MET A 152 12.80 -9.02 9.38
CA MET A 152 13.79 -9.91 8.76
C MET A 152 14.93 -10.25 9.73
N ASN A 153 14.59 -10.69 10.96
CA ASN A 153 15.57 -11.01 12.01
C ASN A 153 16.51 -9.83 12.36
N GLY A 154 15.98 -8.61 12.39
CA GLY A 154 16.72 -7.40 12.74
C GLY A 154 17.51 -6.77 11.58
N LYS A 155 17.44 -7.34 10.37
CA LYS A 155 18.20 -6.85 9.22
C LYS A 155 17.52 -5.68 8.49
N LEU A 156 16.23 -5.42 8.73
CA LEU A 156 15.47 -4.38 8.08
C LEU A 156 14.76 -3.51 9.12
N LEU A 157 15.08 -2.22 9.13
CA LEU A 157 14.40 -1.23 9.95
C LEU A 157 13.14 -0.73 9.21
N VAL A 158 12.01 -0.74 9.92
CA VAL A 158 10.71 -0.39 9.40
C VAL A 158 10.10 0.74 10.22
N ASP A 159 9.67 1.80 9.57
CA ASP A 159 8.85 2.84 10.18
C ASP A 159 7.39 2.38 10.23
N VAL A 160 6.76 2.52 11.39
CA VAL A 160 5.33 2.28 11.59
C VAL A 160 4.61 3.61 11.54
N PHE A 161 3.99 3.91 10.42
CA PHE A 161 3.21 5.13 10.22
C PHE A 161 1.78 4.93 10.70
N VAL A 162 1.21 6.01 11.25
CA VAL A 162 -0.23 6.09 11.58
C VAL A 162 -0.80 7.40 11.06
N ALA A 163 -2.06 7.35 10.65
CA ALA A 163 -2.82 8.55 10.26
C ALA A 163 -4.31 8.37 10.52
N ASN A 164 -5.01 9.48 10.79
CA ASN A 164 -6.45 9.53 10.67
C ASN A 164 -6.83 9.51 9.18
N MET A 165 -7.75 8.62 8.80
CA MET A 165 -8.11 8.39 7.39
C MET A 165 -8.80 9.59 6.76
N MET A 166 -9.66 10.30 7.50
CA MET A 166 -10.35 11.49 7.00
C MET A 166 -9.37 12.62 6.73
N ASP A 167 -8.44 12.87 7.65
CA ASP A 167 -7.42 13.91 7.50
C ASP A 167 -6.48 13.62 6.32
N MET A 168 -6.07 12.36 6.17
CA MET A 168 -5.25 11.91 5.05
C MET A 168 -6.00 12.12 3.73
N LYS A 169 -7.25 11.68 3.64
CA LYS A 169 -8.11 11.85 2.47
C LYS A 169 -8.24 13.32 2.07
N ASN A 170 -8.57 14.19 3.02
CA ASN A 170 -8.75 15.63 2.78
C ASN A 170 -7.48 16.27 2.17
N LYS A 171 -6.29 15.92 2.69
CA LYS A 171 -5.01 16.39 2.14
C LYS A 171 -4.75 15.84 0.73
N MET A 172 -5.10 14.60 0.48
CA MET A 172 -4.96 13.97 -0.85
C MET A 172 -5.86 14.62 -1.88
N GLU A 173 -7.14 14.82 -1.56
CA GLU A 173 -8.10 15.48 -2.46
C GLU A 173 -7.72 16.93 -2.76
N LYS A 174 -7.25 17.68 -1.75
CA LYS A 174 -6.72 19.02 -1.95
C LYS A 174 -5.55 19.03 -2.93
N SER A 175 -4.57 18.14 -2.75
CA SER A 175 -3.42 18.01 -3.66
C SER A 175 -3.85 17.63 -5.09
N GLN A 176 -4.91 16.85 -5.25
CA GLN A 176 -5.44 16.47 -6.56
C GLN A 176 -6.11 17.66 -7.27
N LYS A 177 -6.87 18.48 -6.55
CA LYS A 177 -7.51 19.69 -7.06
C LYS A 177 -6.48 20.75 -7.51
N GLU A 178 -5.45 20.95 -6.68
CA GLU A 178 -4.36 21.90 -7.00
C GLU A 178 -3.63 21.51 -8.29
N LYS A 179 -3.34 20.21 -8.50
CA LYS A 179 -2.72 19.75 -9.76
C LYS A 179 -3.60 19.97 -10.99
N ARG A 180 -4.93 19.79 -10.86
CA ARG A 180 -5.87 20.00 -11.98
C ARG A 180 -6.04 21.48 -12.35
N SER A 181 -5.83 22.40 -11.40
CA SER A 181 -5.92 23.84 -11.65
C SER A 181 -4.68 24.45 -12.31
N LEU A 182 -3.59 23.67 -12.42
CA LEU A 182 -2.32 24.10 -13.03
C LEU A 182 -2.15 23.59 -14.48
N VAL A 183 -3.12 22.87 -15.00
CA VAL A 183 -3.19 22.34 -16.37
C VAL A 183 -4.33 23.04 -17.14
#